data_5647d5dd6b3fe624b3ca702c3a8dc458
#
_entry.id   5647d5dd6b3fe624b3ca702c3a8dc458
#
_cell.length_a   1.000
_cell.length_b   1.000
_cell.length_c   1.000
_cell.angle_alpha   90.00
_cell.angle_beta   90.00
_cell.angle_gamma   90.00
#
_symmetry.space_group_name_H-M   'P 1'
#
loop_
_entity.id
_entity.type
_entity.pdbx_description
1 polymer ?
#
loop_
_entity_poly.entity_id
_entity_poly.type
_entity_poly.pdbx_seq_one_letter_code
_entity_poly.pdbx_strand_id
1 'polypeptide(L)'
;MSTQHPPAWSYVVAAIAGVALSVSARIGGAFTLAVHNPIEAAMVNFGIGLLILIVIAISLPKVRAQVRMVPLLLSTRVLPWWAFFGGFAGAFYVSTQSFAVPLIGVASFTVAVVAGQTSSSLVIDRFGLGPAGRQIISALRVIGAILTVIAVAIAVSTRFSGAGFSVAAIIAAFAGGVGLATQQALNGRLSVATKQPLAAALVSFALGFFALVVLVLVLNATSTLAWGALPTGPWWIWTSGAMGVTYIAVGAWIVPKVGVLVFGLLTVVGQLAGALMFDVLAPLPGSVVTVQLVLGLALTIVAVTIATWRKKAA
;
A
#
# COMPACT_ATOMS: atom_id res chain seq x y z
N MET A 1 34.71 -8.88 1.18
CA MET A 1 33.30 -9.09 0.76
C MET A 1 33.19 -8.52 -0.64
N SER A 2 33.04 -9.37 -1.65
CA SER A 2 32.88 -8.94 -3.04
C SER A 2 31.59 -8.14 -3.17
N THR A 3 31.67 -6.88 -3.56
CA THR A 3 30.54 -6.03 -3.93
C THR A 3 29.95 -6.53 -5.26
N GLN A 4 29.29 -7.69 -5.24
CA GLN A 4 28.54 -8.12 -6.40
C GLN A 4 27.37 -7.14 -6.58
N HIS A 5 27.39 -6.39 -7.68
CA HIS A 5 26.25 -5.54 -8.05
C HIS A 5 25.01 -6.44 -8.21
N PRO A 6 23.85 -6.00 -7.67
CA PRO A 6 22.63 -6.76 -7.86
C PRO A 6 22.38 -6.99 -9.35
N PRO A 7 21.95 -8.18 -9.77
CA PRO A 7 21.70 -8.48 -11.17
C PRO A 7 20.57 -7.57 -11.72
N ALA A 8 20.71 -7.11 -12.96
CA ALA A 8 19.78 -6.14 -13.57
C ALA A 8 18.31 -6.57 -13.50
N TRP A 9 18.01 -7.86 -13.61
CA TRP A 9 16.66 -8.38 -13.49
C TRP A 9 15.99 -8.07 -12.14
N SER A 10 16.77 -7.92 -11.04
CA SER A 10 16.21 -7.63 -9.71
C SER A 10 15.61 -6.22 -9.62
N TYR A 11 16.13 -5.27 -10.38
CA TYR A 11 15.54 -3.93 -10.49
C TYR A 11 14.21 -3.96 -11.26
N VAL A 12 14.15 -4.74 -12.35
CA VAL A 12 12.91 -4.92 -13.12
C VAL A 12 11.82 -5.56 -12.28
N VAL A 13 12.16 -6.63 -11.53
CA VAL A 13 11.20 -7.31 -10.65
C VAL A 13 10.71 -6.38 -9.52
N ALA A 14 11.56 -5.50 -8.98
CA ALA A 14 11.14 -4.50 -8.01
C ALA A 14 10.13 -3.49 -8.60
N ALA A 15 10.35 -3.04 -9.83
CA ALA A 15 9.39 -2.17 -10.52
C ALA A 15 8.06 -2.90 -10.81
N ILE A 16 8.12 -4.17 -11.26
CA ILE A 16 6.93 -5.01 -11.46
C ILE A 16 6.13 -5.19 -10.16
N ALA A 17 6.79 -5.30 -9.00
CA ALA A 17 6.10 -5.33 -7.72
C ALA A 17 5.29 -4.05 -7.48
N GLY A 18 5.78 -2.89 -7.92
CA GLY A 18 5.04 -1.64 -7.89
C GLY A 18 3.81 -1.65 -8.81
N VAL A 19 3.97 -2.19 -10.03
CA VAL A 19 2.83 -2.38 -10.95
C VAL A 19 1.75 -3.25 -10.32
N ALA A 20 2.11 -4.30 -9.56
CA ALA A 20 1.14 -5.16 -8.87
C ALA A 20 0.25 -4.38 -7.89
N LEU A 21 0.75 -3.33 -7.23
CA LEU A 21 -0.07 -2.45 -6.39
C LEU A 21 -1.09 -1.64 -7.21
N SER A 22 -0.71 -1.16 -8.40
CA SER A 22 -1.64 -0.47 -9.30
C SER A 22 -2.69 -1.41 -9.87
N VAL A 23 -2.31 -2.66 -10.18
CA VAL A 23 -3.24 -3.74 -10.56
C VAL A 23 -4.24 -3.97 -9.43
N SER A 24 -3.77 -4.08 -8.19
CA SER A 24 -4.64 -4.24 -7.02
C SER A 24 -5.62 -3.06 -6.89
N ALA A 25 -5.15 -1.82 -7.06
CA ALA A 25 -5.98 -0.64 -6.98
C ALA A 25 -7.05 -0.62 -8.10
N ARG A 26 -6.66 -0.94 -9.34
CA ARG A 26 -7.57 -0.99 -10.49
C ARG A 26 -8.64 -2.07 -10.32
N ILE A 27 -8.24 -3.27 -9.91
CA ILE A 27 -9.16 -4.40 -9.67
C ILE A 27 -10.07 -4.09 -8.48
N GLY A 28 -9.51 -3.59 -7.37
CA GLY A 28 -10.28 -3.21 -6.19
C GLY A 28 -11.32 -2.12 -6.49
N GLY A 29 -10.96 -1.12 -7.32
CA GLY A 29 -11.90 -0.11 -7.80
C GLY A 29 -13.03 -0.70 -8.64
N ALA A 30 -12.74 -1.63 -9.56
CA ALA A 30 -13.76 -2.34 -10.34
C ALA A 30 -14.67 -3.19 -9.46
N PHE A 31 -14.11 -3.88 -8.46
CA PHE A 31 -14.89 -4.63 -7.49
C PHE A 31 -15.83 -3.72 -6.68
N THR A 32 -15.32 -2.57 -6.23
CA THR A 32 -16.15 -1.58 -5.50
C THR A 32 -17.35 -1.10 -6.33
N LEU A 33 -17.13 -0.84 -7.63
CA LEU A 33 -18.23 -0.47 -8.53
C LEU A 33 -19.27 -1.59 -8.70
N ALA A 34 -18.84 -2.85 -8.63
CA ALA A 34 -19.74 -3.99 -8.76
C ALA A 34 -20.57 -4.25 -7.49
N VAL A 35 -19.99 -4.04 -6.28
CA VAL A 35 -20.70 -4.22 -5.00
C VAL A 35 -21.35 -2.94 -4.49
N HIS A 36 -21.03 -1.78 -5.07
CA HIS A 36 -21.51 -0.45 -4.64
C HIS A 36 -21.16 -0.10 -3.18
N ASN A 37 -20.18 -0.78 -2.60
CA ASN A 37 -19.78 -0.66 -1.20
C ASN A 37 -18.27 -0.79 -1.02
N PRO A 38 -17.57 0.33 -0.70
CA PRO A 38 -16.10 0.31 -0.55
C PRO A 38 -15.60 -0.50 0.65
N ILE A 39 -16.39 -0.62 1.73
CA ILE A 39 -16.00 -1.36 2.93
C ILE A 39 -16.11 -2.87 2.67
N GLU A 40 -17.17 -3.33 2.01
CA GLU A 40 -17.29 -4.72 1.56
C GLU A 40 -16.16 -5.09 0.59
N ALA A 41 -15.86 -4.21 -0.37
CA ALA A 41 -14.75 -4.43 -1.30
C ALA A 41 -13.41 -4.58 -0.58
N ALA A 42 -13.15 -3.74 0.43
CA ALA A 42 -11.95 -3.83 1.25
C ALA A 42 -11.92 -5.14 2.07
N MET A 43 -13.05 -5.54 2.64
CA MET A 43 -13.17 -6.79 3.41
C MET A 43 -12.90 -8.01 2.53
N VAL A 44 -13.48 -8.07 1.34
CA VAL A 44 -13.25 -9.17 0.40
C VAL A 44 -11.79 -9.21 -0.07
N ASN A 45 -11.20 -8.05 -0.36
CA ASN A 45 -9.77 -7.94 -0.71
C ASN A 45 -8.88 -8.55 0.38
N PHE A 46 -9.09 -8.15 1.64
CA PHE A 46 -8.34 -8.70 2.78
C PHE A 46 -8.63 -10.17 3.01
N GLY A 47 -9.88 -10.61 2.83
CA GLY A 47 -10.30 -12.02 2.99
C GLY A 47 -9.61 -12.93 1.98
N ILE A 48 -9.54 -12.54 0.72
CA ILE A 48 -8.85 -13.32 -0.33
C ILE A 48 -7.34 -13.34 -0.07
N GLY A 49 -6.73 -12.20 0.27
CA GLY A 49 -5.32 -12.16 0.63
C GLY A 49 -5.01 -13.02 1.86
N LEU A 50 -5.86 -12.99 2.87
CA LEU A 50 -5.76 -13.85 4.07
C LEU A 50 -5.86 -15.32 3.71
N LEU A 51 -6.84 -15.72 2.88
CA LEU A 51 -7.00 -17.09 2.43
C LEU A 51 -5.74 -17.63 1.74
N ILE A 52 -5.17 -16.83 0.83
CA ILE A 52 -3.93 -17.17 0.13
C ILE A 52 -2.78 -17.35 1.14
N LEU A 53 -2.64 -16.43 2.10
CA LEU A 53 -1.59 -16.51 3.12
C LEU A 53 -1.78 -17.69 4.08
N ILE A 54 -3.02 -18.07 4.39
CA ILE A 54 -3.32 -19.29 5.16
C ILE A 54 -2.86 -20.52 4.37
N VAL A 55 -3.21 -20.62 3.08
CA VAL A 55 -2.76 -21.73 2.22
C VAL A 55 -1.23 -21.79 2.18
N ILE A 56 -0.56 -20.65 2.01
CA ILE A 56 0.91 -20.56 2.04
C ILE A 56 1.46 -21.02 3.41
N ALA A 57 0.85 -20.61 4.52
CA ALA A 57 1.30 -20.99 5.86
C ALA A 57 1.11 -22.47 6.15
N ILE A 58 0.04 -23.07 5.62
CA ILE A 58 -0.19 -24.53 5.71
C ILE A 58 0.87 -25.27 4.87
N SER A 59 1.13 -24.80 3.66
CA SER A 59 2.03 -25.45 2.69
C SER A 59 3.52 -25.29 3.05
N LEU A 60 3.90 -24.16 3.70
CA LEU A 60 5.29 -23.84 4.01
C LEU A 60 5.58 -24.00 5.53
N PRO A 61 6.25 -25.08 5.97
CA PRO A 61 6.54 -25.32 7.39
C PRO A 61 7.27 -24.16 8.08
N LYS A 62 8.17 -23.46 7.36
CA LYS A 62 8.89 -22.30 7.87
C LYS A 62 7.95 -21.14 8.23
N VAL A 63 6.97 -20.83 7.39
CA VAL A 63 5.98 -19.77 7.65
C VAL A 63 5.12 -20.16 8.85
N ARG A 64 4.60 -21.39 8.85
CA ARG A 64 3.78 -21.92 9.93
C ARG A 64 4.48 -21.91 11.29
N ALA A 65 5.75 -22.29 11.33
CA ALA A 65 6.54 -22.29 12.56
C ALA A 65 6.67 -20.87 13.13
N GLN A 66 6.93 -19.87 12.28
CA GLN A 66 7.08 -18.48 12.72
C GLN A 66 5.77 -17.84 13.15
N VAL A 67 4.65 -18.18 12.51
CA VAL A 67 3.31 -17.74 12.96
C VAL A 67 3.00 -18.27 14.37
N ARG A 68 3.32 -19.53 14.65
CA ARG A 68 3.15 -20.12 15.98
C ARG A 68 4.00 -19.49 17.08
N MET A 69 5.10 -18.82 16.72
CA MET A 69 5.94 -18.09 17.67
C MET A 69 5.40 -16.70 18.03
N VAL A 70 4.44 -16.15 17.30
CA VAL A 70 3.93 -14.79 17.51
C VAL A 70 3.41 -14.58 18.94
N PRO A 71 2.61 -15.49 19.55
CA PRO A 71 2.16 -15.33 20.94
C PRO A 71 3.34 -15.28 21.93
N LEU A 72 4.37 -16.08 21.70
CA LEU A 72 5.58 -16.08 22.54
C LEU A 72 6.35 -14.76 22.41
N LEU A 73 6.51 -14.23 21.20
CA LEU A 73 7.18 -12.95 20.96
C LEU A 73 6.43 -11.80 21.64
N LEU A 74 5.12 -11.91 21.77
CA LEU A 74 4.28 -10.94 22.47
C LEU A 74 4.45 -11.07 24.00
N SER A 75 4.36 -12.27 24.55
CA SER A 75 4.47 -12.51 25.99
C SER A 75 5.85 -12.17 26.55
N THR A 76 6.91 -12.40 25.76
CA THR A 76 8.30 -12.03 26.10
C THR A 76 8.63 -10.57 25.84
N ARG A 77 7.67 -9.75 25.39
CA ARG A 77 7.84 -8.32 25.05
C ARG A 77 8.92 -8.02 23.99
N VAL A 78 9.38 -9.01 23.27
CA VAL A 78 10.25 -8.83 22.10
C VAL A 78 9.52 -8.04 21.02
N LEU A 79 8.21 -8.27 20.89
CA LEU A 79 7.32 -7.56 20.00
C LEU A 79 6.32 -6.75 20.83
N PRO A 80 6.31 -5.40 20.70
CA PRO A 80 5.33 -4.57 21.40
C PRO A 80 3.93 -4.78 20.80
N TRP A 81 2.89 -4.78 21.64
CA TRP A 81 1.52 -5.01 21.23
C TRP A 81 1.01 -4.07 20.13
N TRP A 82 1.49 -2.82 20.11
CA TRP A 82 1.12 -1.84 19.10
C TRP A 82 1.66 -2.18 17.68
N ALA A 83 2.66 -3.07 17.56
CA ALA A 83 3.15 -3.52 16.25
C ALA A 83 2.07 -4.24 15.43
N PHE A 84 1.04 -4.76 16.10
CA PHE A 84 -0.10 -5.42 15.45
C PHE A 84 -1.08 -4.43 14.79
N PHE A 85 -1.05 -3.15 15.13
CA PHE A 85 -1.87 -2.13 14.46
C PHE A 85 -1.56 -1.96 12.97
N GLY A 86 -0.46 -2.55 12.47
CA GLY A 86 -0.19 -2.60 11.04
C GLY A 86 -1.34 -3.18 10.21
N GLY A 87 -2.04 -4.20 10.73
CA GLY A 87 -3.21 -4.77 10.06
C GLY A 87 -4.37 -3.77 9.94
N PHE A 88 -4.67 -3.01 10.99
CA PHE A 88 -5.70 -1.97 10.96
C PHE A 88 -5.33 -0.83 9.99
N ALA A 89 -4.07 -0.40 10.00
CA ALA A 89 -3.58 0.62 9.08
C ALA A 89 -3.68 0.17 7.61
N GLY A 90 -3.43 -1.11 7.34
CA GLY A 90 -3.63 -1.71 6.02
C GLY A 90 -5.09 -1.80 5.61
N ALA A 91 -5.97 -2.21 6.52
CA ALA A 91 -7.41 -2.23 6.29
C ALA A 91 -7.94 -0.82 5.97
N PHE A 92 -7.46 0.19 6.70
CA PHE A 92 -7.77 1.59 6.42
C PHE A 92 -7.29 2.02 5.02
N TYR A 93 -6.04 1.69 4.65
CA TYR A 93 -5.51 1.98 3.30
C TYR A 93 -6.39 1.36 2.21
N VAL A 94 -6.74 0.08 2.31
CA VAL A 94 -7.56 -0.59 1.28
C VAL A 94 -8.98 -0.06 1.26
N SER A 95 -9.55 0.34 2.40
CA SER A 95 -10.85 1.01 2.44
C SER A 95 -10.83 2.36 1.73
N THR A 96 -9.79 3.18 1.95
CA THR A 96 -9.61 4.45 1.21
C THR A 96 -9.37 4.22 -0.27
N GLN A 97 -8.64 3.18 -0.65
CA GLN A 97 -8.44 2.77 -2.03
C GLN A 97 -9.77 2.41 -2.70
N SER A 98 -10.57 1.56 -2.07
CA SER A 98 -11.88 1.14 -2.56
C SER A 98 -12.84 2.33 -2.72
N PHE A 99 -12.79 3.29 -1.80
CA PHE A 99 -13.58 4.52 -1.88
C PHE A 99 -13.10 5.48 -2.98
N ALA A 100 -11.79 5.76 -3.03
CA ALA A 100 -11.27 6.86 -3.83
C ALA A 100 -11.03 6.49 -5.30
N VAL A 101 -10.55 5.26 -5.59
CA VAL A 101 -10.17 4.88 -6.96
C VAL A 101 -11.32 5.01 -7.97
N PRO A 102 -12.57 4.59 -7.68
CA PRO A 102 -13.70 4.80 -8.59
C PRO A 102 -14.01 6.28 -8.86
N LEU A 103 -13.69 7.17 -7.91
CA LEU A 103 -14.01 8.61 -7.99
C LEU A 103 -12.94 9.44 -8.69
N ILE A 104 -11.66 9.09 -8.53
CA ILE A 104 -10.54 9.93 -8.99
C ILE A 104 -9.56 9.22 -9.92
N GLY A 105 -9.77 7.93 -10.18
CA GLY A 105 -8.89 7.09 -10.99
C GLY A 105 -7.65 6.59 -10.24
N VAL A 106 -6.96 5.62 -10.83
CA VAL A 106 -5.81 4.94 -10.20
C VAL A 106 -4.61 5.87 -10.09
N ALA A 107 -4.33 6.68 -11.12
CA ALA A 107 -3.15 7.55 -11.13
C ALA A 107 -3.28 8.70 -10.12
N SER A 108 -4.42 9.41 -10.06
CA SER A 108 -4.64 10.47 -9.06
C SER A 108 -4.59 9.93 -7.64
N PHE A 109 -5.22 8.76 -7.40
CA PHE A 109 -5.15 8.05 -6.12
C PHE A 109 -3.69 7.74 -5.75
N THR A 110 -2.90 7.19 -6.67
CA THR A 110 -1.51 6.79 -6.42
C THR A 110 -0.63 7.99 -6.07
N VAL A 111 -0.76 9.12 -6.79
CA VAL A 111 0.00 10.35 -6.46
C VAL A 111 -0.32 10.82 -5.05
N ALA A 112 -1.60 10.85 -4.66
CA ALA A 112 -2.03 11.27 -3.32
C ALA A 112 -1.54 10.29 -2.23
N VAL A 113 -1.59 8.98 -2.48
CA VAL A 113 -1.05 7.95 -1.58
C VAL A 113 0.45 8.14 -1.39
N VAL A 114 1.23 8.31 -2.45
CA VAL A 114 2.69 8.49 -2.35
C VAL A 114 3.03 9.76 -1.56
N ALA A 115 2.27 10.84 -1.72
CA ALA A 115 2.46 12.05 -0.91
C ALA A 115 2.18 11.81 0.57
N GLY A 116 1.08 11.13 0.91
CA GLY A 116 0.75 10.75 2.29
C GLY A 116 1.80 9.82 2.90
N GLN A 117 2.24 8.83 2.14
CA GLN A 117 3.28 7.88 2.53
C GLN A 117 4.62 8.57 2.77
N THR A 118 5.06 9.43 1.86
CA THR A 118 6.34 10.15 1.96
C THR A 118 6.33 11.12 3.14
N SER A 119 5.26 11.88 3.31
CA SER A 119 5.11 12.84 4.40
C SER A 119 5.09 12.17 5.76
N SER A 120 4.28 11.11 5.92
CA SER A 120 4.15 10.38 7.19
C SER A 120 5.41 9.58 7.54
N SER A 121 6.20 9.16 6.55
CA SER A 121 7.46 8.46 6.80
C SER A 121 8.44 9.27 7.64
N LEU A 122 8.40 10.62 7.57
CA LEU A 122 9.22 11.50 8.40
C LEU A 122 8.87 11.33 9.88
N VAL A 123 7.58 11.31 10.19
CA VAL A 123 7.05 11.13 11.56
C VAL A 123 7.36 9.72 12.05
N ILE A 124 7.05 8.71 11.25
CA ILE A 124 7.27 7.29 11.55
C ILE A 124 8.74 7.03 11.88
N ASP A 125 9.66 7.57 11.09
CA ASP A 125 11.10 7.41 11.29
C ASP A 125 11.61 8.22 12.49
N ARG A 126 11.08 9.41 12.74
CA ARG A 126 11.42 10.22 13.92
C ARG A 126 11.07 9.51 15.22
N PHE A 127 9.90 8.86 15.28
CA PHE A 127 9.46 8.09 16.43
C PHE A 127 10.06 6.67 16.48
N GLY A 128 10.73 6.23 15.40
CA GLY A 128 11.35 4.92 15.33
C GLY A 128 10.33 3.78 15.32
N LEU A 129 9.16 3.98 14.69
CA LEU A 129 8.12 2.95 14.60
C LEU A 129 8.51 1.82 13.64
N GLY A 130 9.42 2.07 12.70
CA GLY A 130 9.92 1.06 11.77
C GLY A 130 11.01 0.15 12.36
N PRO A 131 11.45 -0.89 11.62
CA PRO A 131 12.45 -1.85 12.06
C PRO A 131 13.85 -1.24 12.23
N ALA A 132 14.15 -0.14 11.55
CA ALA A 132 15.44 0.57 11.64
C ALA A 132 15.57 1.47 12.88
N GLY A 133 14.53 1.55 13.74
CA GLY A 133 14.51 2.44 14.89
C GLY A 133 14.43 3.92 14.50
N ARG A 134 14.80 4.81 15.43
CA ARG A 134 14.77 6.26 15.20
C ARG A 134 15.77 6.68 14.14
N GLN A 135 15.31 7.48 13.17
CA GLN A 135 16.13 8.02 12.10
C GLN A 135 16.16 9.55 12.16
N ILE A 136 17.29 10.13 11.77
CA ILE A 136 17.42 11.59 11.66
C ILE A 136 16.67 12.05 10.41
N ILE A 137 15.85 13.08 10.56
CA ILE A 137 15.15 13.70 9.45
C ILE A 137 16.15 14.58 8.70
N SER A 138 16.46 14.25 7.44
CA SER A 138 17.30 15.07 6.58
C SER A 138 16.48 16.12 5.84
N ALA A 139 17.11 17.26 5.49
CA ALA A 139 16.47 18.31 4.69
C ALA A 139 15.95 17.78 3.35
N LEU A 140 16.67 16.87 2.69
CA LEU A 140 16.24 16.24 1.43
C LEU A 140 14.93 15.46 1.58
N ARG A 141 14.73 14.79 2.71
CA ARG A 141 13.47 14.07 2.99
C ARG A 141 12.29 15.03 3.18
N VAL A 142 12.53 16.15 3.86
CA VAL A 142 11.50 17.19 4.03
C VAL A 142 11.16 17.84 2.66
N ILE A 143 12.18 18.20 1.88
CA ILE A 143 12.00 18.75 0.53
C ILE A 143 11.21 17.76 -0.34
N GLY A 144 11.59 16.48 -0.34
CA GLY A 144 10.87 15.45 -1.09
C GLY A 144 9.40 15.32 -0.66
N ALA A 145 9.11 15.35 0.64
CA ALA A 145 7.74 15.32 1.14
C ALA A 145 6.93 16.55 0.69
N ILE A 146 7.50 17.76 0.74
CA ILE A 146 6.87 18.97 0.24
C ILE A 146 6.60 18.87 -1.26
N LEU A 147 7.58 18.41 -2.04
CA LEU A 147 7.43 18.24 -3.49
C LEU A 147 6.36 17.20 -3.84
N THR A 148 6.18 16.13 -3.08
CA THR A 148 5.09 15.17 -3.34
C THR A 148 3.71 15.80 -3.08
N VAL A 149 3.57 16.65 -2.06
CA VAL A 149 2.31 17.38 -1.82
C VAL A 149 2.04 18.39 -2.96
N ILE A 150 3.05 19.10 -3.42
CA ILE A 150 2.93 20.00 -4.60
C ILE A 150 2.55 19.19 -5.84
N ALA A 151 3.13 18.01 -6.04
CA ALA A 151 2.78 17.12 -7.15
C ALA A 151 1.31 16.72 -7.15
N VAL A 152 0.71 16.44 -5.96
CA VAL A 152 -0.74 16.21 -5.84
C VAL A 152 -1.53 17.44 -6.28
N ALA A 153 -1.17 18.62 -5.77
CA ALA A 153 -1.86 19.87 -6.13
C ALA A 153 -1.83 20.13 -7.65
N ILE A 154 -0.70 19.88 -8.30
CA ILE A 154 -0.57 19.98 -9.76
C ILE A 154 -1.43 18.91 -10.45
N ALA A 155 -1.33 17.64 -10.04
CA ALA A 155 -2.03 16.52 -10.67
C ALA A 155 -3.56 16.70 -10.69
N VAL A 156 -4.12 17.34 -9.66
CA VAL A 156 -5.57 17.54 -9.54
C VAL A 156 -6.06 18.93 -9.89
N SER A 157 -5.15 19.86 -10.26
CA SER A 157 -5.45 21.29 -10.45
C SER A 157 -6.56 21.57 -11.46
N THR A 158 -6.63 20.79 -12.54
CA THR A 158 -7.66 20.95 -13.59
C THR A 158 -9.01 20.37 -13.21
N ARG A 159 -9.10 19.63 -12.09
CA ARG A 159 -10.35 18.98 -11.67
C ARG A 159 -11.17 19.83 -10.70
N PHE A 160 -10.58 20.88 -10.11
CA PHE A 160 -11.26 21.73 -9.13
C PHE A 160 -12.54 22.39 -9.66
N SER A 161 -12.64 22.60 -10.99
CA SER A 161 -13.77 23.25 -11.63
C SER A 161 -14.73 22.29 -12.32
N GLY A 162 -14.48 20.97 -12.24
CA GLY A 162 -15.26 19.94 -12.95
C GLY A 162 -16.35 19.30 -12.09
N ALA A 163 -17.50 19.00 -12.71
CA ALA A 163 -18.50 18.13 -12.10
C ALA A 163 -17.87 16.75 -11.81
N GLY A 164 -17.94 16.31 -10.54
CA GLY A 164 -17.39 15.01 -10.11
C GLY A 164 -16.02 15.08 -9.40
N PHE A 165 -15.44 16.27 -9.18
CA PHE A 165 -14.23 16.38 -8.35
C PHE A 165 -14.54 16.11 -6.88
N SER A 166 -13.88 15.12 -6.30
CA SER A 166 -14.05 14.77 -4.89
C SER A 166 -12.80 15.11 -4.08
N VAL A 167 -12.84 16.25 -3.39
CA VAL A 167 -11.81 16.62 -2.38
C VAL A 167 -11.69 15.53 -1.32
N ALA A 168 -12.83 14.95 -0.90
CA ALA A 168 -12.87 13.88 0.08
C ALA A 168 -12.08 12.65 -0.39
N ALA A 169 -12.15 12.30 -1.68
CA ALA A 169 -11.38 11.18 -2.23
C ALA A 169 -9.86 11.46 -2.25
N ILE A 170 -9.44 12.69 -2.53
CA ILE A 170 -8.01 13.08 -2.47
C ILE A 170 -7.50 13.04 -1.02
N ILE A 171 -8.27 13.58 -0.07
CA ILE A 171 -7.91 13.54 1.35
C ILE A 171 -7.87 12.10 1.85
N ALA A 172 -8.85 11.27 1.47
CA ALA A 172 -8.89 9.85 1.82
C ALA A 172 -7.67 9.10 1.23
N ALA A 173 -7.31 9.37 -0.02
CA ALA A 173 -6.14 8.78 -0.65
C ALA A 173 -4.83 9.18 0.07
N PHE A 174 -4.67 10.46 0.41
CA PHE A 174 -3.53 10.93 1.21
C PHE A 174 -3.47 10.25 2.58
N ALA A 175 -4.60 10.20 3.30
CA ALA A 175 -4.71 9.51 4.58
C ALA A 175 -4.46 8.00 4.44
N GLY A 176 -4.91 7.39 3.34
CA GLY A 176 -4.57 6.02 2.97
C GLY A 176 -3.06 5.81 2.83
N GLY A 177 -2.36 6.79 2.24
CA GLY A 177 -0.89 6.79 2.17
C GLY A 177 -0.21 6.80 3.54
N VAL A 178 -0.75 7.57 4.50
CA VAL A 178 -0.31 7.53 5.91
C VAL A 178 -0.53 6.13 6.51
N GLY A 179 -1.70 5.52 6.25
CA GLY A 179 -2.02 4.15 6.67
C GLY A 179 -1.04 3.14 6.07
N LEU A 180 -0.76 3.23 4.77
CA LEU A 180 0.18 2.34 4.07
C LEU A 180 1.60 2.44 4.65
N ALA A 181 2.11 3.65 4.90
CA ALA A 181 3.42 3.85 5.52
C ALA A 181 3.47 3.26 6.94
N THR A 182 2.42 3.47 7.72
CA THR A 182 2.28 2.91 9.05
C THR A 182 2.25 1.38 9.01
N GLN A 183 1.44 0.79 8.13
CA GLN A 183 1.40 -0.65 7.93
C GLN A 183 2.78 -1.22 7.58
N GLN A 184 3.48 -0.60 6.63
CA GLN A 184 4.82 -1.04 6.19
C GLN A 184 5.83 -1.00 7.34
N ALA A 185 5.82 0.05 8.15
CA ALA A 185 6.72 0.19 9.30
C ALA A 185 6.45 -0.88 10.36
N LEU A 186 5.19 -1.09 10.73
CA LEU A 186 4.80 -2.05 11.76
C LEU A 186 4.99 -3.50 11.28
N ASN A 187 4.62 -3.79 10.03
CA ASN A 187 4.89 -5.09 9.42
C ASN A 187 6.38 -5.36 9.26
N GLY A 188 7.18 -4.33 9.01
CA GLY A 188 8.64 -4.43 9.01
C GLY A 188 9.19 -4.90 10.35
N ARG A 189 8.72 -4.34 11.48
CA ARG A 189 9.08 -4.82 12.82
C ARG A 189 8.67 -6.28 13.05
N LEU A 190 7.43 -6.61 12.70
CA LEU A 190 6.90 -7.96 12.84
C LEU A 190 7.71 -8.95 11.98
N SER A 191 8.09 -8.56 10.77
CA SER A 191 8.93 -9.35 9.86
C SER A 191 10.33 -9.61 10.42
N VAL A 192 10.95 -8.61 11.05
CA VAL A 192 12.26 -8.78 11.70
C VAL A 192 12.14 -9.70 12.91
N ALA A 193 11.13 -9.52 13.76
CA ALA A 193 10.91 -10.36 14.94
C ALA A 193 10.60 -11.82 14.60
N THR A 194 9.78 -12.05 13.57
CA THR A 194 9.43 -13.40 13.10
C THR A 194 10.47 -13.99 12.14
N LYS A 195 11.44 -13.20 11.66
CA LYS A 195 12.38 -13.58 10.60
C LYS A 195 11.70 -14.14 9.34
N GLN A 196 10.42 -13.79 9.14
CA GLN A 196 9.62 -14.29 8.02
C GLN A 196 8.55 -13.26 7.59
N PRO A 197 8.76 -12.57 6.45
CA PRO A 197 7.83 -11.54 5.97
C PRO A 197 6.40 -12.05 5.72
N LEU A 198 6.26 -13.29 5.23
CA LEU A 198 4.94 -13.88 4.97
C LEU A 198 4.18 -14.18 6.27
N ALA A 199 4.89 -14.49 7.38
CA ALA A 199 4.25 -14.64 8.70
C ALA A 199 3.75 -13.28 9.20
N ALA A 200 4.54 -12.21 9.03
CA ALA A 200 4.11 -10.86 9.35
C ALA A 200 2.90 -10.43 8.52
N ALA A 201 2.90 -10.75 7.22
CA ALA A 201 1.77 -10.49 6.34
C ALA A 201 0.50 -11.23 6.78
N LEU A 202 0.60 -12.52 7.13
CA LEU A 202 -0.54 -13.31 7.59
C LEU A 202 -1.19 -12.68 8.83
N VAL A 203 -0.38 -12.29 9.81
CA VAL A 203 -0.88 -11.61 11.03
C VAL A 203 -1.56 -10.29 10.68
N SER A 204 -0.93 -9.48 9.82
CA SER A 204 -1.48 -8.20 9.39
C SER A 204 -2.81 -8.36 8.64
N PHE A 205 -2.88 -9.30 7.68
CA PHE A 205 -4.11 -9.57 6.95
C PHE A 205 -5.22 -10.14 7.85
N ALA A 206 -4.88 -11.01 8.82
CA ALA A 206 -5.85 -11.54 9.77
C ALA A 206 -6.47 -10.43 10.63
N LEU A 207 -5.65 -9.54 11.19
CA LEU A 207 -6.13 -8.44 12.03
C LEU A 207 -6.91 -7.40 11.22
N GLY A 208 -6.44 -7.07 10.01
CA GLY A 208 -7.13 -6.15 9.11
C GLY A 208 -8.48 -6.71 8.64
N PHE A 209 -8.53 -7.98 8.28
CA PHE A 209 -9.77 -8.67 7.92
C PHE A 209 -10.76 -8.68 9.09
N PHE A 210 -10.31 -9.06 10.28
CA PHE A 210 -11.13 -9.04 11.48
C PHE A 210 -11.70 -7.64 11.75
N ALA A 211 -10.88 -6.60 11.65
CA ALA A 211 -11.34 -5.21 11.82
C ALA A 211 -12.43 -4.82 10.81
N LEU A 212 -12.26 -5.22 9.54
CA LEU A 212 -13.25 -4.95 8.50
C LEU A 212 -14.54 -5.74 8.71
N VAL A 213 -14.45 -7.00 9.15
CA VAL A 213 -15.63 -7.80 9.51
C VAL A 213 -16.40 -7.13 10.64
N VAL A 214 -15.71 -6.73 11.73
CA VAL A 214 -16.36 -6.02 12.84
C VAL A 214 -17.00 -4.71 12.36
N LEU A 215 -16.31 -3.93 11.52
CA LEU A 215 -16.84 -2.69 10.98
C LEU A 215 -18.10 -2.93 10.14
N VAL A 216 -18.08 -3.93 9.24
CA VAL A 216 -19.24 -4.31 8.42
C VAL A 216 -20.43 -4.74 9.29
N LEU A 217 -20.17 -5.58 10.32
CA LEU A 217 -21.22 -6.01 11.24
C LEU A 217 -21.84 -4.85 12.02
N VAL A 218 -21.03 -3.90 12.50
CA VAL A 218 -21.51 -2.70 13.20
C VAL A 218 -22.33 -1.82 12.27
N LEU A 219 -21.85 -1.53 11.06
CA LEU A 219 -22.55 -0.70 10.09
C LEU A 219 -23.86 -1.36 9.63
N ASN A 220 -23.90 -2.67 9.49
CA ASN A 220 -25.12 -3.41 9.16
C ASN A 220 -26.12 -3.40 10.32
N ALA A 221 -25.67 -3.59 11.57
CA ALA A 221 -26.53 -3.52 12.74
C ALA A 221 -27.16 -2.13 12.95
N THR A 222 -26.48 -1.06 12.52
CA THR A 222 -26.99 0.32 12.58
C THR A 222 -27.84 0.69 11.34
N SER A 223 -28.12 -0.28 10.46
CA SER A 223 -28.83 -0.06 9.19
C SER A 223 -28.21 1.01 8.27
N THR A 224 -26.94 1.35 8.51
CA THR A 224 -26.19 2.32 7.69
C THR A 224 -25.56 1.67 6.47
N LEU A 225 -25.52 0.34 6.43
CA LEU A 225 -24.98 -0.45 5.34
C LEU A 225 -25.87 -1.68 5.12
N ALA A 226 -26.40 -1.84 3.91
CA ALA A 226 -27.03 -3.09 3.50
C ALA A 226 -25.98 -3.98 2.83
N TRP A 227 -25.95 -5.28 3.16
CA TRP A 227 -25.15 -6.24 2.40
C TRP A 227 -25.60 -6.22 0.94
N GLY A 228 -24.67 -5.93 0.03
CA GLY A 228 -24.89 -6.09 -1.40
C GLY A 228 -24.98 -7.57 -1.77
N ALA A 229 -25.68 -7.85 -2.87
CA ALA A 229 -25.57 -9.15 -3.50
C ALA A 229 -24.11 -9.38 -3.94
N LEU A 230 -23.60 -10.62 -3.86
CA LEU A 230 -22.28 -10.94 -4.40
C LEU A 230 -22.22 -10.46 -5.87
N PRO A 231 -21.17 -9.72 -6.26
CA PRO A 231 -21.12 -9.10 -7.57
C PRO A 231 -21.11 -10.17 -8.65
N THR A 232 -22.02 -10.01 -9.62
CA THR A 232 -21.94 -10.72 -10.88
C THR A 232 -20.98 -9.96 -11.77
N GLY A 233 -19.85 -10.57 -12.08
CA GLY A 233 -18.80 -9.93 -12.89
C GLY A 233 -17.73 -10.91 -13.31
N PRO A 234 -16.78 -10.46 -14.12
CA PRO A 234 -15.69 -11.32 -14.55
C PRO A 234 -14.84 -11.78 -13.36
N TRP A 235 -14.35 -13.01 -13.40
CA TRP A 235 -13.61 -13.65 -12.29
C TRP A 235 -12.40 -12.84 -11.78
N TRP A 236 -11.78 -12.03 -12.64
CA TRP A 236 -10.58 -11.26 -12.29
C TRP A 236 -10.83 -10.17 -11.23
N ILE A 237 -12.07 -9.67 -11.06
CA ILE A 237 -12.38 -8.68 -10.03
C ILE A 237 -12.10 -9.19 -8.61
N TRP A 238 -12.08 -10.50 -8.42
CA TRP A 238 -11.78 -11.15 -7.14
C TRP A 238 -10.29 -11.26 -6.82
N THR A 239 -9.40 -10.89 -7.76
CA THR A 239 -7.95 -11.14 -7.61
C THR A 239 -7.18 -10.02 -6.93
N SER A 240 -7.82 -8.92 -6.52
CA SER A 240 -7.16 -7.76 -5.92
C SER A 240 -6.30 -8.13 -4.68
N GLY A 241 -6.81 -8.96 -3.77
CA GLY A 241 -6.08 -9.42 -2.59
C GLY A 241 -4.82 -10.22 -2.93
N ALA A 242 -4.84 -10.99 -4.03
CA ALA A 242 -3.67 -11.75 -4.49
C ALA A 242 -2.52 -10.83 -4.91
N MET A 243 -2.82 -9.66 -5.48
CA MET A 243 -1.79 -8.69 -5.87
C MET A 243 -1.06 -8.10 -4.66
N GLY A 244 -1.78 -7.84 -3.55
CA GLY A 244 -1.18 -7.41 -2.30
C GLY A 244 -0.22 -8.45 -1.71
N VAL A 245 -0.62 -9.72 -1.71
CA VAL A 245 0.24 -10.84 -1.28
C VAL A 245 1.46 -10.97 -2.20
N THR A 246 1.28 -10.85 -3.51
CA THR A 246 2.37 -10.89 -4.50
C THR A 246 3.41 -9.81 -4.23
N TYR A 247 2.97 -8.57 -3.98
CA TYR A 247 3.86 -7.46 -3.62
C TYR A 247 4.73 -7.80 -2.40
N ILE A 248 4.13 -8.36 -1.34
CA ILE A 248 4.87 -8.72 -0.12
C ILE A 248 5.84 -9.87 -0.39
N ALA A 249 5.42 -10.89 -1.13
CA ALA A 249 6.27 -12.03 -1.47
C ALA A 249 7.49 -11.62 -2.32
N VAL A 250 7.26 -10.77 -3.34
CA VAL A 250 8.33 -10.22 -4.18
C VAL A 250 9.26 -9.34 -3.36
N GLY A 251 8.72 -8.48 -2.49
CA GLY A 251 9.52 -7.66 -1.57
C GLY A 251 10.43 -8.50 -0.69
N ALA A 252 9.91 -9.57 -0.10
CA ALA A 252 10.69 -10.49 0.72
C ALA A 252 11.86 -11.14 -0.04
N TRP A 253 11.69 -11.41 -1.31
CA TRP A 253 12.71 -12.04 -2.17
C TRP A 253 13.73 -11.06 -2.73
N ILE A 254 13.31 -9.83 -3.07
CA ILE A 254 14.14 -8.85 -3.79
C ILE A 254 14.88 -7.90 -2.84
N VAL A 255 14.27 -7.49 -1.71
CA VAL A 255 14.89 -6.55 -0.75
C VAL A 255 16.28 -6.99 -0.28
N PRO A 256 16.56 -8.27 0.04
CA PRO A 256 17.90 -8.70 0.40
C PRO A 256 18.95 -8.51 -0.69
N LYS A 257 18.55 -8.40 -1.96
CA LYS A 257 19.44 -8.25 -3.12
C LYS A 257 19.71 -6.79 -3.47
N VAL A 258 18.68 -5.94 -3.49
CA VAL A 258 18.81 -4.55 -3.93
C VAL A 258 18.80 -3.53 -2.80
N GLY A 259 18.43 -3.95 -1.60
CA GLY A 259 18.23 -3.08 -0.44
C GLY A 259 16.83 -2.44 -0.40
N VAL A 260 16.42 -2.05 0.81
CA VAL A 260 15.06 -1.51 1.07
C VAL A 260 14.81 -0.21 0.30
N LEU A 261 15.82 0.68 0.26
CA LEU A 261 15.70 1.98 -0.39
C LEU A 261 15.46 1.85 -1.90
N VAL A 262 16.30 1.04 -2.58
CA VAL A 262 16.21 0.84 -4.03
C VAL A 262 14.93 0.12 -4.38
N PHE A 263 14.53 -0.88 -3.60
CA PHE A 263 13.23 -1.56 -3.77
C PHE A 263 12.07 -0.57 -3.65
N GLY A 264 12.05 0.28 -2.61
CA GLY A 264 11.00 1.28 -2.40
C GLY A 264 10.90 2.29 -3.54
N LEU A 265 12.04 2.80 -4.04
CA LEU A 265 12.07 3.72 -5.19
C LEU A 265 11.48 3.08 -6.45
N LEU A 266 11.97 1.88 -6.79
CA LEU A 266 11.52 1.16 -7.99
C LEU A 266 10.05 0.77 -7.90
N THR A 267 9.59 0.42 -6.70
CA THR A 267 8.18 0.15 -6.44
C THR A 267 7.31 1.39 -6.69
N VAL A 268 7.72 2.57 -6.21
CA VAL A 268 6.98 3.82 -6.47
C VAL A 268 6.96 4.14 -7.96
N VAL A 269 8.09 4.01 -8.66
CA VAL A 269 8.13 4.23 -10.12
C VAL A 269 7.20 3.25 -10.84
N GLY A 270 7.27 1.97 -10.50
CA GLY A 270 6.41 0.94 -11.09
C GLY A 270 4.92 1.19 -10.80
N GLN A 271 4.59 1.60 -9.57
CA GLN A 271 3.22 1.93 -9.16
C GLN A 271 2.66 3.13 -9.93
N LEU A 272 3.44 4.20 -10.10
CA LEU A 272 3.01 5.39 -10.84
C LEU A 272 2.85 5.09 -12.34
N ALA A 273 3.80 4.36 -12.92
CA ALA A 273 3.73 3.94 -14.32
C ALA A 273 2.53 3.01 -14.57
N GLY A 274 2.33 2.01 -13.71
CA GLY A 274 1.19 1.11 -13.77
C GLY A 274 -0.15 1.83 -13.59
N ALA A 275 -0.22 2.78 -12.68
CA ALA A 275 -1.43 3.58 -12.44
C ALA A 275 -1.82 4.40 -13.67
N LEU A 276 -0.85 5.10 -14.29
CA LEU A 276 -1.09 5.84 -15.53
C LEU A 276 -1.49 4.91 -16.68
N MET A 277 -0.81 3.78 -16.81
CA MET A 277 -1.14 2.77 -17.82
C MET A 277 -2.61 2.31 -17.70
N PHE A 278 -3.08 2.02 -16.49
CA PHE A 278 -4.47 1.58 -16.29
C PHE A 278 -5.49 2.70 -16.54
N ASP A 279 -5.18 3.94 -16.17
CA ASP A 279 -6.08 5.06 -16.45
C ASP A 279 -6.17 5.38 -17.95
N VAL A 280 -5.15 4.99 -18.76
CA VAL A 280 -5.16 5.11 -20.23
C VAL A 280 -5.84 3.90 -20.89
N LEU A 281 -5.43 2.67 -20.53
CA LEU A 281 -5.81 1.45 -21.26
C LEU A 281 -7.11 0.83 -20.77
N ALA A 282 -7.44 0.99 -19.48
CA ALA A 282 -8.62 0.40 -18.86
C ALA A 282 -9.25 1.35 -17.83
N PRO A 283 -9.71 2.54 -18.25
CA PRO A 283 -10.17 3.59 -17.35
C PRO A 283 -11.37 3.14 -16.50
N LEU A 284 -11.43 3.65 -15.27
CA LEU A 284 -12.64 3.65 -14.44
C LEU A 284 -13.40 4.97 -14.65
N PRO A 285 -14.69 5.07 -14.24
CA PRO A 285 -15.49 6.28 -14.45
C PRO A 285 -14.84 7.57 -13.93
N GLY A 286 -14.05 7.49 -12.85
CA GLY A 286 -13.31 8.63 -12.29
C GLY A 286 -11.94 8.91 -12.92
N SER A 287 -11.51 8.10 -13.89
CA SER A 287 -10.20 8.26 -14.53
C SER A 287 -10.23 9.38 -15.58
N VAL A 288 -9.37 10.38 -15.41
CA VAL A 288 -9.16 11.44 -16.42
C VAL A 288 -7.65 11.70 -16.50
N VAL A 289 -7.06 11.41 -17.66
CA VAL A 289 -5.65 11.67 -17.91
C VAL A 289 -5.49 13.08 -18.49
N THR A 290 -4.80 13.94 -17.74
CA THR A 290 -4.50 15.33 -18.12
C THR A 290 -2.98 15.54 -18.14
N VAL A 291 -2.53 16.59 -18.82
CA VAL A 291 -1.11 16.97 -18.80
C VAL A 291 -0.64 17.25 -17.36
N GLN A 292 -1.49 17.86 -16.54
CA GLN A 292 -1.20 18.15 -15.13
C GLN A 292 -1.04 16.88 -14.31
N LEU A 293 -1.83 15.84 -14.59
CA LEU A 293 -1.65 14.53 -13.94
C LEU A 293 -0.28 13.94 -14.30
N VAL A 294 0.11 13.96 -15.58
CA VAL A 294 1.41 13.46 -16.03
C VAL A 294 2.57 14.24 -15.40
N LEU A 295 2.46 15.58 -15.33
CA LEU A 295 3.45 16.44 -14.65
C LEU A 295 3.53 16.11 -13.15
N GLY A 296 2.38 15.91 -12.48
CA GLY A 296 2.33 15.50 -11.07
C GLY A 296 3.01 14.14 -10.84
N LEU A 297 2.77 13.17 -11.72
CA LEU A 297 3.44 11.86 -11.67
C LEU A 297 4.96 12.00 -11.83
N ALA A 298 5.41 12.77 -12.83
CA ALA A 298 6.83 13.01 -13.06
C ALA A 298 7.49 13.71 -11.84
N LEU A 299 6.84 14.74 -11.31
CA LEU A 299 7.33 15.43 -10.12
C LEU A 299 7.36 14.53 -8.89
N THR A 300 6.41 13.62 -8.75
CA THR A 300 6.40 12.62 -7.66
C THR A 300 7.62 11.71 -7.74
N ILE A 301 7.99 11.23 -8.93
CA ILE A 301 9.21 10.42 -9.12
C ILE A 301 10.45 11.21 -8.71
N VAL A 302 10.58 12.46 -9.14
CA VAL A 302 11.69 13.34 -8.77
C VAL A 302 11.71 13.56 -7.25
N ALA A 303 10.56 13.87 -6.65
CA ALA A 303 10.43 14.13 -5.22
C ALA A 303 10.84 12.92 -4.37
N VAL A 304 10.39 11.72 -4.72
CA VAL A 304 10.75 10.48 -4.01
C VAL A 304 12.24 10.17 -4.20
N THR A 305 12.78 10.41 -5.39
CA THR A 305 14.23 10.26 -5.64
C THR A 305 15.05 11.20 -4.74
N ILE A 306 14.64 12.47 -4.62
CA ILE A 306 15.29 13.46 -3.74
C ILE A 306 15.17 13.02 -2.27
N ALA A 307 13.97 12.60 -1.83
CA ALA A 307 13.70 12.19 -0.44
C ALA A 307 14.58 11.00 0.01
N THR A 308 14.93 10.14 -0.94
CA THR A 308 15.70 8.92 -0.68
C THR A 308 17.19 9.08 -0.96
N TRP A 309 17.61 10.22 -1.53
CA TRP A 309 19.01 10.50 -1.81
C TRP A 309 19.83 10.55 -0.52
N ARG A 310 20.74 9.61 -0.35
CA ARG A 310 21.72 9.64 0.74
C ARG A 310 22.96 10.35 0.25
N LYS A 311 23.35 11.48 0.89
CA LYS A 311 24.74 11.94 0.78
C LYS A 311 25.62 10.81 1.24
N LYS A 312 26.53 10.33 0.37
CA LYS A 312 27.64 9.49 0.82
C LYS A 312 28.32 10.29 1.94
N ALA A 313 28.41 9.69 3.14
CA ALA A 313 29.26 10.23 4.17
C ALA A 313 30.67 10.28 3.58
N ALA A 314 31.24 11.50 3.52
CA ALA A 314 32.63 11.72 3.14
C ALA A 314 33.53 11.17 4.21
#